data_79581b5c181e25c77daf34ec9f5234e7
#
_entry.id   79581b5c181e25c77daf34ec9f5234e7
#
_cell.length_a   1.000
_cell.length_b   1.000
_cell.length_c   1.000
_cell.angle_alpha   90.00
_cell.angle_beta   90.00
_cell.angle_gamma   90.00
#
_symmetry.space_group_name_H-M   'P 1'
#
loop_
_entity.id
_entity.type
_entity.pdbx_description
1 polymer ?
#
loop_
_entity_poly.entity_id
_entity_poly.type
_entity_poly.pdbx_seq_one_letter_code
_entity_poly.pdbx_strand_id
1 'polypeptide(L)'
;MIDLSVLVTESRNKETMGLDQMTPLEIVTVMNREDGKAVNAVGEVLPQIAQAIAWCTDSLKQKGRIIYIGAGTSGRLGVLDAVECPPTFGVSPDVVVGLMAGGTPAFVRAVEGAEASKTM
;
A
#
# COMPACT_ATOMS: atom_id res chain seq x y z
N MET A 1 10.86 -16.73 -15.50
CA MET A 1 11.13 -16.46 -14.07
C MET A 1 11.55 -15.01 -13.98
N ILE A 2 10.87 -14.19 -13.16
CA ILE A 2 11.25 -12.79 -12.99
C ILE A 2 12.50 -12.76 -12.12
N ASP A 3 13.54 -12.05 -12.58
CA ASP A 3 14.74 -11.84 -11.78
C ASP A 3 14.44 -10.77 -10.71
N LEU A 4 14.19 -11.22 -9.48
CA LEU A 4 13.87 -10.35 -8.35
C LEU A 4 15.07 -9.52 -7.88
N SER A 5 16.29 -9.92 -8.21
CA SER A 5 17.51 -9.24 -7.75
C SER A 5 17.68 -7.82 -8.28
N VAL A 6 16.97 -7.48 -9.36
CA VAL A 6 16.97 -6.14 -9.96
C VAL A 6 15.89 -5.21 -9.42
N LEU A 7 14.99 -5.71 -8.58
CA LEU A 7 13.92 -4.93 -7.98
C LEU A 7 14.41 -4.21 -6.71
N VAL A 8 14.18 -2.91 -6.63
CA VAL A 8 14.56 -2.10 -5.46
C VAL A 8 13.86 -2.61 -4.19
N THR A 9 12.61 -3.07 -4.29
CA THR A 9 11.82 -3.62 -3.18
C THR A 9 12.36 -4.95 -2.64
N GLU A 10 13.17 -5.66 -3.43
CA GLU A 10 13.78 -6.94 -3.04
C GLU A 10 15.25 -6.79 -2.60
N SER A 11 15.76 -5.54 -2.62
CA SER A 11 17.12 -5.27 -2.15
C SER A 11 17.23 -5.44 -0.63
N ARG A 12 18.36 -6.01 -0.18
CA ARG A 12 18.61 -6.19 1.25
C ARG A 12 18.92 -4.84 1.91
N ASN A 13 18.24 -4.56 3.01
CA ASN A 13 18.57 -3.40 3.85
C ASN A 13 19.84 -3.70 4.66
N LYS A 14 20.88 -2.88 4.46
CA LYS A 14 22.18 -3.04 5.14
C LYS A 14 22.08 -2.91 6.66
N GLU A 15 21.16 -2.10 7.15
CA GLU A 15 20.94 -1.85 8.58
C GLU A 15 20.33 -3.08 9.30
N THR A 16 19.72 -3.99 8.54
CA THR A 16 19.05 -5.17 9.09
C THR A 16 19.77 -6.48 8.78
N MET A 17 20.97 -6.44 8.21
CA MET A 17 21.72 -7.64 7.84
C MET A 17 22.09 -8.54 9.02
N GLY A 18 22.20 -7.98 10.23
CA GLY A 18 22.57 -8.72 11.45
C GLY A 18 21.39 -8.90 12.42
N LEU A 19 20.12 -8.87 11.95
CA LEU A 19 18.93 -8.99 12.81
C LEU A 19 18.93 -10.21 13.72
N ASP A 20 19.47 -11.33 13.24
CA ASP A 20 19.57 -12.60 13.96
C ASP A 20 20.52 -12.54 15.19
N GLN A 21 21.40 -11.56 15.24
CA GLN A 21 22.34 -11.31 16.34
C GLN A 21 21.90 -10.18 17.27
N MET A 22 20.84 -9.48 16.94
CA MET A 22 20.35 -8.32 17.69
C MET A 22 19.48 -8.74 18.87
N THR A 23 19.58 -8.00 19.97
CA THR A 23 18.61 -8.07 21.06
C THR A 23 17.25 -7.52 20.61
N PRO A 24 16.15 -7.88 21.29
CA PRO A 24 14.83 -7.32 20.96
C PRO A 24 14.79 -5.79 20.94
N LEU A 25 15.51 -5.13 21.85
CA LEU A 25 15.58 -3.67 21.90
C LEU A 25 16.31 -3.09 20.67
N GLU A 26 17.39 -3.71 20.24
CA GLU A 26 18.13 -3.29 19.03
C GLU A 26 17.26 -3.47 17.78
N ILE A 27 16.52 -4.59 17.67
CA ILE A 27 15.61 -4.84 16.56
C ILE A 27 14.56 -3.72 16.46
N VAL A 28 13.83 -3.43 17.52
CA VAL A 28 12.76 -2.39 17.47
C VAL A 28 13.34 -0.99 17.28
N THR A 29 14.56 -0.74 17.76
CA THR A 29 15.28 0.52 17.54
C THR A 29 15.63 0.72 16.08
N VAL A 30 16.15 -0.32 15.43
CA VAL A 30 16.45 -0.30 13.97
C VAL A 30 15.17 -0.11 13.18
N MET A 31 14.09 -0.87 13.48
CA MET A 31 12.81 -0.75 12.82
C MET A 31 12.26 0.68 12.91
N ASN A 32 12.22 1.26 14.10
CA ASN A 32 11.73 2.63 14.29
C ASN A 32 12.53 3.67 13.50
N ARG A 33 13.85 3.49 13.42
CA ARG A 33 14.72 4.37 12.60
C ARG A 33 14.42 4.23 11.11
N GLU A 34 14.22 3.02 10.62
CA GLU A 34 13.86 2.76 9.22
C GLU A 34 12.47 3.31 8.87
N ASP A 35 11.49 3.17 9.77
CA ASP A 35 10.16 3.77 9.62
C ASP A 35 10.22 5.29 9.45
N GLY A 36 11.15 5.95 10.19
CA GLY A 36 11.40 7.39 10.04
C GLY A 36 11.83 7.79 8.61
N LYS A 37 12.56 6.93 7.91
CA LYS A 37 12.93 7.18 6.51
C LYS A 37 11.71 7.18 5.59
N ALA A 38 10.73 6.30 5.83
CA ALA A 38 9.50 6.26 5.06
C ALA A 38 8.68 7.55 5.26
N VAL A 39 8.56 8.03 6.49
CA VAL A 39 7.88 9.30 6.81
C VAL A 39 8.55 10.48 6.10
N ASN A 40 9.89 10.54 6.14
CA ASN A 40 10.63 11.59 5.47
C ASN A 40 10.45 11.56 3.94
N ALA A 41 10.48 10.38 3.33
CA ALA A 41 10.25 10.21 1.90
C ALA A 41 8.85 10.68 1.47
N VAL A 42 7.82 10.40 2.28
CA VAL A 42 6.46 10.95 2.06
C VAL A 42 6.49 12.48 2.15
N GLY A 43 7.24 13.03 3.12
CA GLY A 43 7.41 14.49 3.28
C GLY A 43 7.93 15.20 2.03
N GLU A 44 8.80 14.55 1.27
CA GLU A 44 9.38 15.11 0.04
C GLU A 44 8.36 15.24 -1.12
N VAL A 45 7.25 14.51 -1.06
CA VAL A 45 6.23 14.46 -2.12
C VAL A 45 4.86 15.01 -1.68
N LEU A 46 4.78 15.76 -0.59
CA LEU A 46 3.53 16.36 -0.12
C LEU A 46 2.78 17.19 -1.17
N PRO A 47 3.45 18.01 -2.02
CA PRO A 47 2.74 18.74 -3.07
C PRO A 47 2.03 17.82 -4.08
N GLN A 48 2.63 16.69 -4.43
CA GLN A 48 2.04 15.70 -5.34
C GLN A 48 0.86 14.99 -4.68
N ILE A 49 0.98 14.67 -3.39
CA ILE A 49 -0.12 14.09 -2.60
C ILE A 49 -1.29 15.08 -2.53
N ALA A 50 -1.02 16.35 -2.25
CA ALA A 50 -2.06 17.39 -2.23
C ALA A 50 -2.78 17.52 -3.59
N GLN A 51 -2.05 17.42 -4.70
CA GLN A 51 -2.63 17.42 -6.03
C GLN A 51 -3.53 16.19 -6.27
N ALA A 52 -3.11 15.01 -5.85
CA ALA A 52 -3.93 13.79 -5.94
C ALA A 52 -5.23 13.93 -5.13
N ILE A 53 -5.16 14.50 -3.91
CA ILE A 53 -6.34 14.79 -3.09
C ILE A 53 -7.29 15.76 -3.81
N ALA A 54 -6.78 16.79 -4.46
CA ALA A 54 -7.59 17.73 -5.22
C ALA A 54 -8.34 17.02 -6.36
N TRP A 55 -7.68 16.16 -7.13
CA TRP A 55 -8.32 15.37 -8.19
C TRP A 55 -9.40 14.43 -7.65
N CYS A 56 -9.13 13.73 -6.55
CA CYS A 56 -10.12 12.87 -5.89
C CYS A 56 -11.34 13.70 -5.44
N THR A 57 -11.11 14.86 -4.83
CA THR A 57 -12.15 15.76 -4.37
C THR A 57 -13.03 16.24 -5.54
N ASP A 58 -12.42 16.64 -6.65
CA ASP A 58 -13.17 17.12 -7.83
C ASP A 58 -13.95 15.97 -8.48
N SER A 59 -13.41 14.76 -8.52
CA SER A 59 -14.13 13.58 -8.97
C SER A 59 -15.38 13.33 -8.14
N LEU A 60 -15.25 13.33 -6.81
CA LEU A 60 -16.39 13.13 -5.90
C LEU A 60 -17.46 14.22 -6.03
N LYS A 61 -17.08 15.50 -6.18
CA LYS A 61 -18.03 16.60 -6.43
C LYS A 61 -18.84 16.41 -7.71
N GLN A 62 -18.24 15.77 -8.71
CA GLN A 62 -18.88 15.43 -9.99
C GLN A 62 -19.61 14.08 -9.96
N LYS A 63 -19.86 13.53 -8.78
CA LYS A 63 -20.47 12.20 -8.57
C LYS A 63 -19.65 11.05 -9.18
N GLY A 64 -18.35 11.26 -9.33
CA GLY A 64 -17.41 10.21 -9.63
C GLY A 64 -17.07 9.37 -8.40
N ARG A 65 -16.05 8.55 -8.49
CA ARG A 65 -15.60 7.66 -7.41
C ARG A 65 -14.10 7.55 -7.37
N ILE A 66 -13.57 7.04 -6.26
CA ILE A 66 -12.17 6.71 -6.07
C ILE A 66 -12.01 5.20 -6.23
N ILE A 67 -11.02 4.76 -6.99
CA ILE A 67 -10.73 3.34 -7.18
C ILE A 67 -9.28 3.09 -6.82
N TYR A 68 -9.06 2.30 -5.76
CA TYR A 68 -7.77 1.74 -5.43
C TYR A 68 -7.53 0.47 -6.24
N ILE A 69 -6.36 0.36 -6.85
CA ILE A 69 -5.95 -0.85 -7.59
C ILE A 69 -4.58 -1.27 -7.06
N GLY A 70 -4.46 -2.51 -6.63
CA GLY A 70 -3.19 -3.00 -6.10
C GLY A 70 -3.09 -4.51 -6.04
N ALA A 71 -1.87 -4.99 -5.77
CA ALA A 71 -1.56 -6.39 -5.51
C ALA A 71 -0.94 -6.53 -4.11
N GLY A 72 -0.92 -7.73 -3.57
CA GLY A 72 -0.30 -8.03 -2.28
C GLY A 72 -0.80 -7.13 -1.15
N THR A 73 0.11 -6.63 -0.32
CA THR A 73 -0.21 -5.74 0.81
C THR A 73 -0.78 -4.41 0.37
N SER A 74 -0.29 -3.82 -0.74
CA SER A 74 -0.82 -2.56 -1.28
C SER A 74 -2.30 -2.69 -1.67
N GLY A 75 -2.68 -3.81 -2.32
CA GLY A 75 -4.08 -4.09 -2.64
C GLY A 75 -4.94 -4.25 -1.38
N ARG A 76 -4.44 -4.94 -0.35
CA ARG A 76 -5.15 -5.09 0.93
C ARG A 76 -5.38 -3.76 1.63
N LEU A 77 -4.39 -2.86 1.64
CA LEU A 77 -4.54 -1.52 2.23
C LEU A 77 -5.59 -0.70 1.49
N GLY A 78 -5.62 -0.74 0.16
CA GLY A 78 -6.65 -0.06 -0.63
C GLY A 78 -8.06 -0.61 -0.37
N VAL A 79 -8.22 -1.93 -0.24
CA VAL A 79 -9.51 -2.54 0.14
C VAL A 79 -9.90 -2.16 1.55
N LEU A 80 -8.96 -2.18 2.50
CA LEU A 80 -9.20 -1.78 3.89
C LEU A 80 -9.74 -0.35 3.97
N ASP A 81 -9.07 0.61 3.32
CA ASP A 81 -9.54 2.00 3.29
C ASP A 81 -10.94 2.12 2.66
N ALA A 82 -11.19 1.42 1.55
CA ALA A 82 -12.48 1.45 0.88
C ALA A 82 -13.63 0.93 1.76
N VAL A 83 -13.43 -0.14 2.53
CA VAL A 83 -14.48 -0.72 3.39
C VAL A 83 -14.74 0.11 4.65
N GLU A 84 -13.79 0.94 5.07
CA GLU A 84 -13.96 1.84 6.21
C GLU A 84 -14.68 3.15 5.85
N CYS A 85 -14.77 3.50 4.56
CA CYS A 85 -15.43 4.73 4.12
C CYS A 85 -16.94 4.77 4.43
N PRO A 86 -17.75 3.71 4.19
CA PRO A 86 -19.18 3.73 4.53
C PRO A 86 -19.46 3.96 6.01
N PRO A 87 -18.88 3.21 6.97
CA PRO A 87 -19.18 3.42 8.38
C PRO A 87 -18.63 4.74 8.93
N THR A 88 -17.51 5.25 8.37
CA THR A 88 -16.85 6.47 8.84
C THR A 88 -17.52 7.74 8.30
N PHE A 89 -17.91 7.74 7.03
CA PHE A 89 -18.39 8.93 6.32
C PHE A 89 -19.85 8.83 5.88
N GLY A 90 -20.53 7.70 6.09
CA GLY A 90 -21.93 7.50 5.69
C GLY A 90 -22.14 7.49 4.17
N VAL A 91 -21.12 7.15 3.39
CA VAL A 91 -21.20 7.09 1.93
C VAL A 91 -21.59 5.70 1.43
N SER A 92 -22.08 5.62 0.17
CA SER A 92 -22.29 4.32 -0.47
C SER A 92 -20.95 3.58 -0.66
N PRO A 93 -20.93 2.24 -0.52
CA PRO A 93 -19.72 1.44 -0.76
C PRO A 93 -19.20 1.53 -2.20
N ASP A 94 -19.98 2.09 -3.13
CA ASP A 94 -19.57 2.29 -4.51
C ASP A 94 -18.75 3.58 -4.73
N VAL A 95 -18.67 4.46 -3.71
CA VAL A 95 -17.96 5.76 -3.81
C VAL A 95 -16.46 5.58 -3.72
N VAL A 96 -15.99 4.70 -2.84
CA VAL A 96 -14.59 4.30 -2.74
C VAL A 96 -14.50 2.79 -2.90
N VAL A 97 -13.75 2.33 -3.88
CA VAL A 97 -13.71 0.92 -4.28
C VAL A 97 -12.27 0.42 -4.25
N GLY A 98 -12.04 -0.73 -3.63
CA GLY A 98 -10.76 -1.43 -3.67
C GLY A 98 -10.80 -2.60 -4.65
N LEU A 99 -9.87 -2.62 -5.61
CA LEU A 99 -9.66 -3.72 -6.53
C LEU A 99 -8.29 -4.36 -6.27
N MET A 100 -8.30 -5.66 -6.05
CA MET A 100 -7.09 -6.41 -5.71
C MET A 100 -6.78 -7.47 -6.77
N ALA A 101 -5.54 -7.51 -7.24
CA ALA A 101 -5.05 -8.59 -8.10
C ALA A 101 -5.22 -9.95 -7.39
N GLY A 102 -5.79 -10.91 -8.10
CA GLY A 102 -6.20 -12.21 -7.52
C GLY A 102 -7.59 -12.22 -6.87
N GLY A 103 -8.28 -11.07 -6.88
CA GLY A 103 -9.68 -10.94 -6.40
C GLY A 103 -9.85 -11.17 -4.89
N THR A 104 -11.09 -11.42 -4.48
CA THR A 104 -11.45 -11.63 -3.07
C THR A 104 -10.63 -12.71 -2.33
N PRO A 105 -10.26 -13.86 -2.94
CA PRO A 105 -9.40 -14.84 -2.26
C PRO A 105 -8.03 -14.28 -1.86
N ALA A 106 -7.46 -13.36 -2.66
CA ALA A 106 -6.16 -12.74 -2.41
C ALA A 106 -6.16 -11.80 -1.20
N PHE A 107 -7.32 -11.37 -0.73
CA PHE A 107 -7.44 -10.56 0.47
C PHE A 107 -7.05 -11.37 1.73
N VAL A 108 -7.46 -12.63 1.82
CA VAL A 108 -7.24 -13.49 3.00
C VAL A 108 -6.09 -14.48 2.84
N ARG A 109 -5.65 -14.77 1.60
CA ARG A 109 -4.56 -15.71 1.31
C ARG A 109 -3.61 -15.09 0.30
N ALA A 110 -2.31 -15.37 0.46
CA ALA A 110 -1.34 -14.99 -0.56
C ALA A 110 -1.63 -15.76 -1.86
N VAL A 111 -1.70 -15.04 -2.98
CA VAL A 111 -1.82 -15.59 -4.33
C VAL A 111 -0.55 -15.19 -5.07
N GLU A 112 0.38 -16.16 -5.20
CA GLU A 112 1.64 -15.92 -5.88
C GLU A 112 1.40 -15.62 -7.37
N GLY A 113 2.18 -14.69 -7.92
CA GLY A 113 2.08 -14.28 -9.32
C GLY A 113 0.86 -13.40 -9.67
N ALA A 114 0.07 -12.99 -8.67
CA ALA A 114 -1.07 -12.11 -8.90
C ALA A 114 -0.64 -10.75 -9.49
N GLU A 115 0.55 -10.27 -9.14
CA GLU A 115 1.13 -9.03 -9.66
C GLU A 115 1.38 -9.08 -11.17
N ALA A 116 1.67 -10.26 -11.72
CA ALA A 116 1.91 -10.48 -13.14
C ALA A 116 0.65 -10.85 -13.92
N SER A 117 -0.48 -11.05 -13.23
CA SER A 117 -1.76 -11.40 -13.86
C SER A 117 -2.34 -10.22 -14.63
N LYS A 118 -2.74 -10.44 -15.88
CA LYS A 118 -3.48 -9.46 -16.69
C LYS A 118 -4.99 -9.52 -16.47
N THR A 119 -5.45 -10.43 -15.61
CA THR A 119 -6.89 -10.65 -15.28
C THR A 119 -7.12 -10.19 -13.83
N MET A 120 -8.01 -9.25 -13.64
CA MET A 120 -8.54 -8.85 -12.34
C MET A 120 -9.89 -9.48 -12.09
#